data_0faadc04e2e2c7f9f6e6428b8d942fb6
#
_entry.id   0faadc04e2e2c7f9f6e6428b8d942fb6
#
_cell.length_a   1.000
_cell.length_b   1.000
_cell.length_c   1.000
_cell.angle_alpha   90.00
_cell.angle_beta   90.00
_cell.angle_gamma   90.00
#
_symmetry.space_group_name_H-M   'P 1'
#
loop_
_entity.id
_entity.type
_entity.pdbx_description
1 polymer ?
#
loop_
_entity_poly.entity_id
_entity_poly.type
_entity_poly.pdbx_seq_one_letter_code
_entity_poly.pdbx_strand_id
1 'polypeptide(L)'
;MLSGGRNAFLCLGTILSFWSSVSWMPVGGCPHKCTCIASNVDCHGLGLKTVPRDIPRNAERLDLEKNNITRITKTDFTGLKNLRVLHLEENQISVIERGAFQDLKQLERLRLNKNKLQVLPELLFQNTQKLTRL
;
A
#
# COMPACT_ATOMS: atom_id res chain seq x y z
N MET A 1 15.13 -36.87 32.81
CA MET A 1 15.15 -36.21 32.69
C MET A 1 14.91 -35.64 32.48
N LEU A 2 14.63 -35.73 32.38
CA LEU A 2 14.44 -35.04 32.15
C LEU A 2 14.21 -34.39 31.83
N SER A 3 14.07 -34.59 31.84
CA SER A 3 13.91 -33.76 31.55
C SER A 3 13.83 -33.00 31.29
N GLY A 4 13.98 -33.54 31.24
CA GLY A 4 14.05 -32.54 30.82
C GLY A 4 13.79 -31.97 30.32
N GLY A 5 13.75 -32.24 30.51
CA GLY A 5 13.78 -31.45 29.98
C GLY A 5 13.30 -31.02 29.38
N ARG A 6 13.22 -31.01 29.65
CA ARG A 6 12.97 -30.51 29.21
C ARG A 6 12.64 -29.74 28.77
N ASN A 7 12.71 -30.18 29.06
CA ASN A 7 12.53 -29.31 28.64
C ASN A 7 12.32 -28.55 28.25
N ALA A 8 12.37 -28.92 28.36
CA ALA A 8 12.35 -27.92 27.94
C ALA A 8 12.23 -27.31 27.45
N PHE A 9 12.16 -27.54 27.65
CA PHE A 9 12.16 -26.72 27.21
C PHE A 9 11.87 -26.26 26.61
N LEU A 10 12.02 -26.92 26.95
CA LEU A 10 11.93 -26.22 26.44
C LEU A 10 11.63 -25.61 26.01
N CYS A 11 11.73 -26.15 26.25
CA CYS A 11 11.56 -25.22 25.87
C CYS A 11 11.56 -24.56 25.61
N LEU A 12 11.76 -24.81 25.81
CA LEU A 12 11.80 -23.79 25.43
C LEU A 12 11.72 -23.13 24.90
N GLY A 13 11.86 -23.65 25.00
CA GLY A 13 11.85 -22.63 24.35
C GLY A 13 11.56 -22.15 23.84
N THR A 14 11.56 -22.34 24.02
CA THR A 14 11.23 -21.60 23.53
C THR A 14 11.02 -20.82 23.20
N ILE A 15 11.08 -21.01 23.30
CA ILE A 15 10.87 -20.08 22.97
C ILE A 15 10.68 -19.43 22.55
N LEU A 16 10.70 -19.51 22.53
CA LEU A 16 10.42 -18.65 22.01
C LEU A 16 10.05 -18.01 21.52
N SER A 17 10.05 -18.21 21.57
CA SER A 17 9.56 -17.43 21.00
C SER A 17 9.23 -16.77 20.71
N PHE A 18 9.28 -16.64 20.55
CA PHE A 18 8.91 -15.79 20.14
C PHE A 18 8.58 -15.24 19.70
N TRP A 19 8.76 -15.34 19.55
CA TRP A 19 8.44 -14.72 19.05
C TRP A 19 7.83 -14.34 18.45
N SER A 20 7.75 -14.60 18.42
CA SER A 20 7.17 -14.24 17.76
C SER A 20 6.68 -13.72 17.32
N SER A 21 6.65 -13.57 17.10
CA SER A 21 6.32 -12.97 16.54
C SER A 21 6.12 -12.82 15.72
N VAL A 22 6.27 -12.88 15.15
CA VAL A 22 6.25 -12.79 14.24
C VAL A 22 5.37 -12.75 13.45
N SER A 23 5.22 -13.08 13.05
CA SER A 23 4.42 -13.25 12.17
C SER A 23 3.44 -12.39 12.11
N TRP A 24 3.10 -12.07 12.61
CA TRP A 24 2.16 -11.30 12.51
C TRP A 24 2.42 -10.12 11.88
N MET A 25 3.12 -10.13 11.42
CA MET A 25 3.28 -9.23 10.80
C MET A 25 2.79 -9.16 9.79
N PRO A 26 2.45 -9.06 9.60
CA PRO A 26 1.84 -9.11 8.74
C PRO A 26 1.63 -8.60 7.70
N VAL A 27 1.41 -8.45 7.47
CA VAL A 27 0.88 -7.96 6.58
C VAL A 27 1.55 -7.06 6.05
N GLY A 28 1.89 -7.06 5.34
CA GLY A 28 2.39 -6.19 4.67
C GLY A 28 3.61 -5.71 5.07
N GLY A 29 4.61 -6.12 4.76
CA GLY A 29 5.84 -5.48 4.85
C GLY A 29 5.91 -4.42 3.79
N CYS A 30 7.04 -3.75 3.66
CA CYS A 30 7.25 -2.75 2.64
C CYS A 30 7.36 -3.43 1.27
N PRO A 31 6.70 -2.91 0.24
CA PRO A 31 6.84 -3.47 -1.10
C PRO A 31 8.29 -3.46 -1.56
N HIS A 32 8.65 -4.40 -2.44
CA HIS A 32 10.00 -4.53 -2.94
C HIS A 32 10.50 -3.21 -3.55
N LYS A 33 11.70 -2.81 -3.20
CA LYS A 33 12.36 -1.58 -3.64
C LYS A 33 11.78 -0.29 -3.08
N CYS A 34 10.65 -0.32 -2.43
CA CYS A 34 10.11 0.87 -1.79
C CYS A 34 10.77 1.10 -0.43
N THR A 35 10.64 2.31 0.08
CA THR A 35 11.12 2.67 1.41
C THR A 35 9.91 2.99 2.27
N CYS A 36 9.78 2.33 3.41
CA CYS A 36 8.67 2.56 4.32
C CYS A 36 9.18 3.11 5.64
N ILE A 37 8.66 4.27 6.02
CA ILE A 37 8.98 4.89 7.31
C ILE A 37 7.65 5.23 7.97
N ALA A 38 7.36 4.56 9.09
CA ALA A 38 6.07 4.68 9.76
C ALA A 38 4.94 4.38 8.77
N SER A 39 3.98 5.27 8.58
CA SER A 39 2.87 5.07 7.65
C SER A 39 3.12 5.66 6.26
N ASN A 40 4.35 6.09 5.97
CA ASN A 40 4.71 6.63 4.67
C ASN A 40 5.38 5.56 3.81
N VAL A 41 4.86 5.33 2.62
CA VAL A 41 5.40 4.37 1.66
C VAL A 41 5.89 5.15 0.45
N ASP A 42 7.20 5.11 0.22
CA ASP A 42 7.84 5.85 -0.86
C ASP A 42 8.32 4.88 -1.93
N CYS A 43 7.70 4.94 -3.09
CA CYS A 43 8.03 4.10 -4.23
C CYS A 43 8.32 4.95 -5.48
N HIS A 44 8.76 6.20 -5.31
CA HIS A 44 8.96 7.08 -6.46
C HIS A 44 10.19 6.66 -7.29
N GLY A 45 10.11 6.91 -8.58
CA GLY A 45 11.28 6.79 -9.45
C GLY A 45 11.88 5.41 -9.57
N LEU A 46 11.09 4.35 -9.42
CA LEU A 46 11.57 2.97 -9.42
C LEU A 46 11.35 2.25 -10.73
N GLY A 47 10.80 2.92 -11.74
CA GLY A 47 10.50 2.28 -13.01
C GLY A 47 9.34 1.29 -12.94
N LEU A 48 8.48 1.43 -11.95
CA LEU A 48 7.35 0.51 -11.77
C LEU A 48 6.38 0.62 -12.94
N LYS A 49 5.91 -0.51 -13.43
CA LYS A 49 4.92 -0.56 -14.50
C LYS A 49 3.50 -0.76 -13.98
N THR A 50 3.38 -1.19 -12.75
CA THR A 50 2.11 -1.38 -12.07
C THR A 50 2.24 -0.91 -10.63
N VAL A 51 1.10 -0.67 -10.00
CA VAL A 51 1.09 -0.39 -8.57
C VAL A 51 1.59 -1.62 -7.82
N PRO A 52 2.55 -1.48 -6.90
CA PRO A 52 3.09 -2.64 -6.21
C PRO A 52 2.06 -3.32 -5.33
N ARG A 53 2.23 -4.61 -5.13
CA ARG A 53 1.41 -5.36 -4.20
C ARG A 53 1.96 -5.17 -2.78
N ASP A 54 1.22 -5.63 -1.83
CA ASP A 54 1.66 -5.69 -0.43
C ASP A 54 1.91 -4.32 0.18
N ILE A 55 1.20 -3.31 -0.29
CA ILE A 55 1.24 -2.00 0.36
C ILE A 55 0.65 -2.15 1.75
N PRO A 56 1.37 -1.72 2.79
CA PRO A 56 0.85 -1.85 4.16
C PRO A 56 -0.51 -1.17 4.31
N ARG A 57 -1.44 -1.85 4.95
CA ARG A 57 -2.81 -1.33 5.06
C ARG A 57 -2.93 -0.14 6.00
N ASN A 58 -1.92 0.10 6.82
CA ASN A 58 -1.88 1.28 7.66
C ASN A 58 -1.25 2.48 6.98
N ALA A 59 -0.92 2.38 5.69
CA ALA A 59 -0.30 3.47 4.96
C ALA A 59 -1.22 4.68 4.95
N GLU A 60 -0.66 5.84 5.25
CA GLU A 60 -1.35 7.12 5.17
C GLU A 60 -0.88 7.94 3.99
N ARG A 61 0.32 7.66 3.51
CA ARG A 61 0.87 8.32 2.34
C ARG A 61 1.52 7.27 1.44
N LEU A 62 1.21 7.35 0.16
CA LEU A 62 1.79 6.47 -0.85
C LEU A 62 2.28 7.34 -2.01
N ASP A 63 3.58 7.25 -2.27
CA ASP A 63 4.22 8.03 -3.32
C ASP A 63 4.64 7.09 -4.44
N LEU A 64 3.98 7.22 -5.59
CA LEU A 64 4.25 6.45 -6.78
C LEU A 64 4.64 7.35 -7.96
N GLU A 65 5.06 8.58 -7.69
CA GLU A 65 5.39 9.50 -8.78
C GLU A 65 6.61 9.04 -9.56
N LYS A 66 6.70 9.49 -10.79
CA LYS A 66 7.86 9.25 -11.65
C LYS A 66 8.13 7.77 -11.88
N ASN A 67 7.10 7.03 -12.17
CA ASN A 67 7.20 5.62 -12.58
C ASN A 67 6.65 5.47 -14.00
N ASN A 68 6.45 4.23 -14.42
CA ASN A 68 5.91 3.93 -15.75
C ASN A 68 4.56 3.23 -15.68
N ILE A 69 3.78 3.54 -14.66
CA ILE A 69 2.46 2.92 -14.48
C ILE A 69 1.55 3.37 -15.59
N THR A 70 0.90 2.42 -16.26
CA THR A 70 0.00 2.72 -17.37
C THR A 70 -1.48 2.58 -17.02
N ARG A 71 -1.79 1.87 -15.96
CA ARG A 71 -3.17 1.53 -15.63
C ARG A 71 -3.34 1.40 -14.13
N ILE A 72 -4.40 1.94 -13.61
CA ILE A 72 -4.81 1.73 -12.23
C ILE A 72 -5.99 0.77 -12.25
N THR A 73 -5.84 -0.37 -11.59
CA THR A 73 -6.89 -1.38 -11.57
C THR A 73 -7.77 -1.21 -10.35
N LYS A 74 -8.91 -1.87 -10.42
CA LYS A 74 -9.89 -1.84 -9.36
C LYS A 74 -9.35 -2.32 -8.01
N THR A 75 -8.36 -3.19 -8.02
CA THR A 75 -7.83 -3.80 -6.78
C THR A 75 -6.52 -3.22 -6.31
N ASP A 76 -5.94 -2.28 -7.05
CA ASP A 76 -4.60 -1.77 -6.70
C ASP A 76 -4.54 -1.14 -5.31
N PHE A 77 -5.59 -0.47 -4.90
CA PHE A 77 -5.63 0.24 -3.62
C PHE A 77 -6.64 -0.37 -2.64
N THR A 78 -7.00 -1.63 -2.84
CA THR A 78 -7.96 -2.31 -1.98
C THR A 78 -7.50 -2.35 -0.54
N GLY A 79 -8.37 -1.96 0.36
CA GLY A 79 -8.11 -2.03 1.80
C GLY A 79 -7.29 -0.88 2.37
N LEU A 80 -6.85 0.08 1.54
CA LEU A 80 -6.04 1.21 2.02
C LEU A 80 -6.96 2.28 2.62
N LYS A 81 -7.65 1.93 3.67
CA LYS A 81 -8.69 2.78 4.26
C LYS A 81 -8.15 3.98 5.00
N ASN A 82 -6.87 3.96 5.34
CA ASN A 82 -6.24 5.07 6.06
C ASN A 82 -5.45 6.00 5.16
N LEU A 83 -5.43 5.73 3.85
CA LEU A 83 -4.63 6.51 2.92
C LEU A 83 -5.19 7.92 2.79
N ARG A 84 -4.35 8.91 3.05
CA ARG A 84 -4.70 10.32 3.00
C ARG A 84 -4.06 11.04 1.84
N VAL A 85 -2.88 10.61 1.43
CA VAL A 85 -2.13 11.26 0.34
C VAL A 85 -1.70 10.20 -0.67
N LEU A 86 -2.04 10.42 -1.94
CA LEU A 86 -1.67 9.51 -3.01
C LEU A 86 -1.06 10.32 -4.16
N HIS A 87 0.19 10.05 -4.48
CA HIS A 87 0.91 10.70 -5.55
C HIS A 87 1.09 9.74 -6.71
N LEU A 88 0.45 10.04 -7.83
CA LEU A 88 0.53 9.27 -9.07
C LEU A 88 1.00 10.14 -10.25
N GLU A 89 1.51 11.33 -9.97
CA GLU A 89 1.93 12.22 -11.04
C GLU A 89 3.15 11.68 -11.78
N GLU A 90 3.34 12.16 -13.00
CA GLU A 90 4.48 11.80 -13.85
C GLU A 90 4.59 10.29 -14.09
N ASN A 91 3.50 9.70 -14.46
CA ASN A 91 3.43 8.32 -14.90
C ASN A 91 2.92 8.29 -16.34
N GLN A 92 2.48 7.14 -16.80
CA GLN A 92 1.92 6.96 -18.14
C GLN A 92 0.46 6.48 -18.07
N ILE A 93 -0.23 6.84 -16.98
CA ILE A 93 -1.57 6.32 -16.73
C ILE A 93 -2.54 6.83 -17.79
N SER A 94 -3.14 5.91 -18.51
CA SER A 94 -4.17 6.23 -19.51
C SER A 94 -5.55 5.71 -19.10
N VAL A 95 -5.60 4.75 -18.18
CA VAL A 95 -6.85 4.14 -17.75
C VAL A 95 -6.87 4.02 -16.23
N ILE A 96 -7.96 4.47 -15.63
CA ILE A 96 -8.27 4.20 -14.23
C ILE A 96 -9.57 3.42 -14.23
N GLU A 97 -9.56 2.21 -13.69
CA GLU A 97 -10.74 1.37 -13.69
C GLU A 97 -11.80 1.90 -12.73
N ARG A 98 -13.05 1.60 -13.08
CA ARG A 98 -14.17 1.96 -12.23
C ARG A 98 -14.01 1.32 -10.86
N GLY A 99 -14.26 2.09 -9.81
CA GLY A 99 -14.11 1.59 -8.44
C GLY A 99 -12.69 1.54 -7.91
N ALA A 100 -11.72 2.05 -8.68
CA ALA A 100 -10.31 2.00 -8.26
C ALA A 100 -10.07 2.70 -6.93
N PHE A 101 -10.81 3.74 -6.62
CA PHE A 101 -10.65 4.53 -5.40
C PHE A 101 -11.74 4.27 -4.36
N GLN A 102 -12.49 3.18 -4.50
CA GLN A 102 -13.68 2.96 -3.66
C GLN A 102 -13.36 2.82 -2.17
N ASP A 103 -12.17 2.32 -1.82
CA ASP A 103 -11.78 2.13 -0.41
C ASP A 103 -11.07 3.34 0.18
N LEU A 104 -10.76 4.36 -0.62
CA LEU A 104 -9.94 5.47 -0.20
C LEU A 104 -10.78 6.55 0.49
N LYS A 105 -11.44 6.17 1.56
CA LYS A 105 -12.41 7.06 2.23
C LYS A 105 -11.77 8.19 3.01
N GLN A 106 -10.50 8.07 3.34
CA GLN A 106 -9.76 9.11 4.06
C GLN A 106 -8.90 9.97 3.13
N LEU A 107 -8.95 9.72 1.83
CA LEU A 107 -8.09 10.40 0.89
C LEU A 107 -8.39 11.90 0.85
N GLU A 108 -7.36 12.70 1.09
CA GLU A 108 -7.44 14.15 1.12
C GLU A 108 -6.75 14.80 -0.06
N ARG A 109 -5.68 14.17 -0.54
CA ARG A 109 -4.88 14.72 -1.64
C ARG A 109 -4.55 13.63 -2.64
N LEU A 110 -4.84 13.92 -3.89
CA LEU A 110 -4.55 13.02 -5.00
C LEU A 110 -3.87 13.84 -6.09
N ARG A 111 -2.75 13.34 -6.63
CA ARG A 111 -2.09 13.98 -7.76
C ARG A 111 -2.06 13.02 -8.93
N LEU A 112 -2.61 13.49 -10.05
CA LEU A 112 -2.68 12.71 -11.30
C LEU A 112 -2.09 13.50 -12.47
N ASN A 113 -1.47 14.64 -12.22
CA ASN A 113 -0.95 15.47 -13.31
C ASN A 113 0.20 14.78 -14.03
N LYS A 114 0.42 15.19 -15.26
CA LYS A 114 1.48 14.63 -16.12
C LYS A 114 1.31 13.14 -16.35
N ASN A 115 0.10 12.73 -16.67
CA ASN A 115 -0.26 11.41 -17.11
C ASN A 115 -0.91 11.49 -18.49
N LYS A 116 -1.52 10.41 -18.94
CA LYS A 116 -2.13 10.32 -20.27
C LYS A 116 -3.64 10.08 -20.22
N LEU A 117 -4.27 10.51 -19.13
CA LEU A 117 -5.69 10.35 -18.95
C LEU A 117 -6.46 11.24 -19.92
N GLN A 118 -7.47 10.67 -20.57
CA GLN A 118 -8.39 11.42 -21.42
C GLN A 118 -9.78 11.45 -20.84
N VAL A 119 -10.14 10.42 -20.05
CA VAL A 119 -11.46 10.31 -19.48
C VAL A 119 -11.36 9.60 -18.14
N LEU A 120 -12.22 9.97 -17.21
CA LEU A 120 -12.32 9.32 -15.91
C LEU A 120 -13.63 8.54 -15.85
N PRO A 121 -13.63 7.36 -15.19
CA PRO A 121 -14.87 6.62 -15.06
C PRO A 121 -15.89 7.37 -14.20
N GLU A 122 -17.15 7.11 -14.45
CA GLU A 122 -18.22 7.69 -13.65
C GLU A 122 -18.05 7.26 -12.19
N LEU A 123 -18.43 8.14 -11.29
CA LEU A 123 -18.44 7.87 -9.86
C LEU A 123 -17.08 7.48 -9.27
N LEU A 124 -15.98 7.84 -9.97
CA LEU A 124 -14.64 7.52 -9.49
C LEU A 124 -14.39 8.10 -8.09
N PHE A 125 -14.89 9.29 -7.82
CA PHE A 125 -14.70 9.99 -6.56
C PHE A 125 -15.88 9.86 -5.62
N GLN A 126 -16.76 8.89 -5.84
CA GLN A 126 -17.97 8.73 -5.06
C GLN A 126 -17.69 8.56 -3.56
N ASN A 127 -16.65 7.82 -3.22
CA ASN A 127 -16.33 7.50 -1.83
C ASN A 127 -15.18 8.33 -1.26
N THR A 128 -14.59 9.22 -2.05
CA THR A 128 -13.46 10.05 -1.59
C THR A 128 -13.97 11.40 -1.09
N GLN A 129 -14.85 11.37 -0.10
CA GLN A 129 -15.55 12.57 0.35
C GLN A 129 -14.65 13.59 1.04
N LYS A 130 -13.48 13.16 1.51
CA LYS A 130 -12.52 14.05 2.14
C LYS A 130 -11.53 14.68 1.16
N LEU A 131 -11.66 14.37 -0.11
CA LEU A 131 -10.72 14.86 -1.12
C LEU A 131 -10.86 16.37 -1.27
N THR A 132 -9.80 17.10 -0.96
CA THR A 132 -9.77 18.54 -1.04
C THR A 132 -8.78 19.06 -2.08
N ARG A 133 -7.85 18.23 -2.52
CA ARG A 133 -6.86 18.61 -3.52
C ARG A 133 -6.68 17.53 -4.57
N LEU A 134 -6.75 17.96 -5.79
CA LEU A 134 -6.60 17.06 -6.93
C LEU A 134 -5.52 17.56 -7.87
#